data_f65bfe980e6e12c051b87a144aa9611c
#
_entry.id   f65bfe980e6e12c051b87a144aa9611c
#
_cell.length_a   1.000
_cell.length_b   1.000
_cell.length_c   1.000
_cell.angle_alpha   90.00
_cell.angle_beta   90.00
_cell.angle_gamma   90.00
#
_symmetry.space_group_name_H-M   'P 1'
#
loop_
_entity.id
_entity.type
_entity.pdbx_description
1 polymer ?
#
loop_
_entity_poly.entity_id
_entity_poly.type
_entity_poly.pdbx_seq_one_letter_code
_entity_poly.pdbx_strand_id
1 'polypeptide(L)'
;MVGWKYSAPFDDLDAQAELGGYPIRNDNLANESKCGKTEHRVIDPGKDNLGSDIVVGGEGTGIVHMAPGCGDIDHKVGKKLNTVSIAPLDEESKFSNKFGWLSGKKATDKDTIDEIISYLKENEIADSLGQVKPSFNK
;
A
#
# COMPACT_ATOMS: atom_id res chain seq x y z
N MET A 1 7.76 16.84 5.21
CA MET A 1 6.95 15.84 4.46
C MET A 1 6.31 14.78 5.36
N VAL A 2 6.94 14.38 6.46
CA VAL A 2 6.31 13.44 7.41
C VAL A 2 4.94 13.97 7.86
N GLY A 3 3.93 13.10 7.86
CA GLY A 3 2.55 13.45 8.16
C GLY A 3 1.70 13.91 6.98
N TRP A 4 2.28 14.18 5.81
CA TRP A 4 1.50 14.51 4.63
C TRP A 4 0.61 13.33 4.24
N LYS A 5 -0.65 13.61 3.94
CA LYS A 5 -1.60 12.63 3.42
C LYS A 5 -1.68 12.70 1.91
N TYR A 6 -2.00 11.57 1.29
CA TYR A 6 -2.19 11.49 -0.16
C TYR A 6 -3.31 10.50 -0.49
N SER A 7 -3.87 10.61 -1.68
CA SER A 7 -4.76 9.61 -2.25
C SER A 7 -3.94 8.58 -3.01
N ALA A 8 -4.21 7.32 -2.81
CA ALA A 8 -3.49 6.24 -3.46
C ALA A 8 -4.31 5.63 -4.61
N PRO A 9 -3.65 4.99 -5.58
CA PRO A 9 -4.36 4.17 -6.55
C PRO A 9 -5.14 3.05 -5.83
N PHE A 10 -6.24 2.63 -6.45
CA PHE A 10 -7.09 1.55 -5.92
C PHE A 10 -7.85 1.86 -4.63
N ASP A 11 -7.95 3.12 -4.21
CA ASP A 11 -8.75 3.54 -3.03
C ASP A 11 -10.24 3.27 -3.19
N ASP A 12 -10.70 3.06 -4.42
CA ASP A 12 -12.06 2.68 -4.80
C ASP A 12 -12.39 1.20 -4.53
N LEU A 13 -11.40 0.36 -4.28
CA LEU A 13 -11.61 -1.05 -3.99
C LEU A 13 -12.15 -1.27 -2.58
N ASP A 14 -13.13 -2.19 -2.44
CA ASP A 14 -13.79 -2.49 -1.16
C ASP A 14 -12.81 -2.85 -0.04
N ALA A 15 -11.72 -3.57 -0.37
CA ALA A 15 -10.69 -3.92 0.60
C ALA A 15 -10.06 -2.71 1.27
N GLN A 16 -9.95 -1.57 0.57
CA GLN A 16 -9.40 -0.33 1.12
C GLN A 16 -10.35 0.37 2.10
N ALA A 17 -11.64 0.06 2.05
CA ALA A 17 -12.65 0.58 2.94
C ALA A 17 -12.85 -0.26 4.22
N GLU A 18 -12.24 -1.45 4.29
CA GLU A 18 -12.38 -2.34 5.44
C GLU A 18 -11.72 -1.75 6.69
N LEU A 19 -12.53 -1.62 7.75
CA LEU A 19 -12.04 -1.11 9.04
C LEU A 19 -11.14 -2.15 9.72
N GLY A 20 -10.00 -1.70 10.21
CA GLY A 20 -9.00 -2.53 10.88
C GLY A 20 -8.08 -3.30 9.96
N GLY A 21 -8.31 -3.29 8.65
CA GLY A 21 -7.51 -3.99 7.64
C GLY A 21 -8.21 -5.16 6.98
N TYR A 22 -7.55 -5.75 5.97
CA TYR A 22 -8.07 -6.86 5.18
C TYR A 22 -6.92 -7.73 4.63
N PRO A 23 -7.05 -9.07 4.53
CA PRO A 23 -8.16 -9.91 5.01
C PRO A 23 -8.16 -10.12 6.54
N ILE A 24 -7.05 -9.84 7.19
CA ILE A 24 -6.88 -10.01 8.63
C ILE A 24 -7.02 -8.65 9.30
N ARG A 25 -8.02 -8.52 10.15
CA ARG A 25 -8.18 -7.33 10.99
C ARG A 25 -7.11 -7.32 12.07
N ASN A 26 -6.52 -6.17 12.26
CA ASN A 26 -5.64 -5.97 13.41
C ASN A 26 -6.51 -5.78 14.65
N ASP A 27 -6.39 -6.66 15.63
CA ASP A 27 -7.14 -6.63 16.91
C ASP A 27 -6.78 -5.43 17.81
N ASN A 28 -5.96 -4.52 17.32
CA ASN A 28 -5.63 -3.32 18.07
C ASN A 28 -6.78 -2.30 17.97
N LEU A 29 -7.40 -1.97 19.09
CA LEU A 29 -8.47 -0.97 19.21
C LEU A 29 -8.16 0.36 18.50
N ALA A 30 -6.88 0.75 18.43
CA ALA A 30 -6.47 1.95 17.71
C ALA A 30 -6.72 1.91 16.20
N ASN A 31 -6.92 0.72 15.61
CA ASN A 31 -7.12 0.53 14.18
C ASN A 31 -8.56 0.19 13.80
N GLU A 32 -9.45 -0.10 14.76
CA GLU A 32 -10.83 -0.48 14.48
C GLU A 32 -11.65 0.56 13.70
N SER A 33 -11.27 1.84 13.82
CA SER A 33 -11.92 2.94 13.09
C SER A 33 -11.17 3.41 11.86
N LYS A 34 -10.06 2.75 11.50
CA LYS A 34 -9.20 3.13 10.37
C LYS A 34 -9.34 2.15 9.22
N CYS A 35 -9.21 2.64 8.02
CA CYS A 35 -9.19 1.81 6.81
C CYS A 35 -8.06 2.27 5.87
N GLY A 36 -7.69 1.44 4.91
CA GLY A 36 -6.58 1.72 4.00
C GLY A 36 -6.67 3.08 3.35
N LYS A 37 -7.77 3.39 2.71
CA LYS A 37 -7.98 4.65 1.97
C LYS A 37 -7.85 5.93 2.80
N THR A 38 -7.96 5.86 4.13
CA THR A 38 -7.84 7.05 5.00
C THR A 38 -6.47 7.18 5.67
N GLU A 39 -5.63 6.16 5.55
CA GLU A 39 -4.36 6.07 6.26
C GLU A 39 -3.12 6.30 5.38
N HIS A 40 -3.31 6.59 4.09
CA HIS A 40 -2.17 6.92 3.21
C HIS A 40 -1.50 8.21 3.67
N ARG A 41 -0.27 8.07 4.15
CA ARG A 41 0.52 9.18 4.68
C ARG A 41 2.01 8.91 4.57
N VAL A 42 2.78 10.00 4.53
CA VAL A 42 4.24 9.92 4.63
C VAL A 42 4.61 9.71 6.10
N ILE A 43 5.36 8.67 6.38
CA ILE A 43 5.83 8.30 7.71
C ILE A 43 7.36 8.36 7.79
N ASP A 44 7.89 8.48 9.00
CA ASP A 44 9.29 8.18 9.30
C ASP A 44 9.36 6.72 9.79
N PRO A 45 9.95 5.78 9.04
CA PRO A 45 10.03 4.39 9.45
C PRO A 45 11.05 4.16 10.58
N GLY A 46 11.96 5.12 10.80
CA GLY A 46 13.05 5.03 11.78
C GLY A 46 14.12 4.03 11.38
N LYS A 47 14.61 3.30 12.38
CA LYS A 47 15.71 2.33 12.24
C LYS A 47 15.23 0.89 12.32
N ASP A 48 15.95 0.00 11.65
CA ASP A 48 15.78 -1.44 11.74
C ASP A 48 16.28 -2.01 13.09
N ASN A 49 16.21 -3.34 13.25
CA ASN A 49 16.65 -4.03 14.46
C ASN A 49 18.17 -3.99 14.69
N LEU A 50 18.94 -3.62 13.67
CA LEU A 50 20.40 -3.50 13.71
C LEU A 50 20.85 -2.05 13.92
N GLY A 51 19.90 -1.12 14.02
CA GLY A 51 20.17 0.30 14.22
C GLY A 51 20.48 1.08 12.92
N SER A 52 20.31 0.45 11.75
CA SER A 52 20.48 1.09 10.44
C SER A 52 19.19 1.80 10.02
N ASP A 53 19.33 2.94 9.35
CA ASP A 53 18.17 3.66 8.83
C ASP A 53 17.47 2.82 7.74
N ILE A 54 16.14 2.66 7.86
CA ILE A 54 15.33 1.91 6.88
C ILE A 54 15.26 2.65 5.55
N VAL A 55 15.26 3.97 5.59
CA VAL A 55 15.35 4.83 4.40
C VAL A 55 16.65 5.61 4.47
N VAL A 56 17.56 5.34 3.55
CA VAL A 56 18.86 5.99 3.48
C VAL A 56 18.74 7.31 2.74
N GLY A 57 19.13 8.40 3.40
CA GLY A 57 19.19 9.73 2.79
C GLY A 57 20.32 9.83 1.76
N GLY A 58 20.07 10.58 0.69
CA GLY A 58 21.08 10.84 -0.34
C GLY A 58 21.07 9.89 -1.54
N GLU A 59 20.22 8.85 -1.51
CA GLU A 59 19.98 7.97 -2.64
C GLU A 59 18.55 8.14 -3.17
N GLY A 60 18.39 8.23 -4.51
CA GLY A 60 17.10 8.40 -5.16
C GLY A 60 16.32 9.61 -4.67
N THR A 61 15.01 9.44 -4.47
CA THR A 61 14.11 10.51 -3.98
C THR A 61 14.10 10.64 -2.46
N GLY A 62 14.69 9.69 -1.72
CA GLY A 62 14.55 9.57 -0.26
C GLY A 62 13.14 9.19 0.19
N ILE A 63 12.28 8.75 -0.73
CA ILE A 63 10.92 8.28 -0.46
C ILE A 63 10.80 6.84 -0.97
N VAL A 64 10.38 5.93 -0.09
CA VAL A 64 10.18 4.51 -0.39
C VAL A 64 8.71 4.17 -0.15
N HIS A 65 8.10 3.45 -1.08
CA HIS A 65 6.75 2.90 -0.87
C HIS A 65 6.80 1.84 0.23
N MET A 66 5.82 1.88 1.12
CA MET A 66 5.70 0.94 2.23
C MET A 66 4.30 0.33 2.27
N ALA A 67 4.22 -0.99 2.31
CA ALA A 67 2.99 -1.77 2.29
C ALA A 67 2.95 -2.76 3.46
N PRO A 68 2.39 -2.38 4.63
CA PRO A 68 2.40 -3.20 5.85
C PRO A 68 1.80 -4.61 5.70
N GLY A 69 0.97 -4.83 4.68
CA GLY A 69 0.40 -6.15 4.37
C GLY A 69 1.25 -7.03 3.45
N CYS A 70 2.39 -6.56 2.93
CA CYS A 70 3.10 -7.25 1.86
C CYS A 70 4.56 -7.60 2.17
N GLY A 71 5.20 -7.01 3.17
CA GLY A 71 6.62 -7.22 3.46
C GLY A 71 6.92 -7.27 4.95
N ASP A 72 7.92 -8.05 5.35
CA ASP A 72 8.30 -8.25 6.76
C ASP A 72 8.71 -6.95 7.46
N ILE A 73 9.54 -6.15 6.81
CA ILE A 73 10.01 -4.86 7.34
C ILE A 73 8.83 -3.91 7.44
N ASP A 74 8.05 -3.80 6.38
CA ASP A 74 6.87 -2.96 6.30
C ASP A 74 5.84 -3.34 7.34
N HIS A 75 5.62 -4.64 7.57
CA HIS A 75 4.73 -5.15 8.59
C HIS A 75 5.17 -4.75 10.01
N LYS A 76 6.47 -4.88 10.32
CA LYS A 76 7.04 -4.48 11.62
C LYS A 76 6.89 -2.99 11.86
N VAL A 77 7.19 -2.17 10.85
CA VAL A 77 6.98 -0.71 10.93
C VAL A 77 5.50 -0.38 11.07
N GLY A 78 4.65 -1.03 10.29
CA GLY A 78 3.20 -0.87 10.37
C GLY A 78 2.65 -1.17 11.77
N LYS A 79 3.10 -2.26 12.40
CA LYS A 79 2.75 -2.58 13.79
C LYS A 79 3.21 -1.51 14.78
N LYS A 80 4.45 -1.04 14.67
CA LYS A 80 5.02 0.00 15.53
C LYS A 80 4.24 1.31 15.43
N LEU A 81 3.77 1.66 14.24
CA LEU A 81 3.05 2.91 13.96
C LEU A 81 1.53 2.76 13.99
N ASN A 82 1.01 1.60 14.36
CA ASN A 82 -0.42 1.27 14.35
C ASN A 82 -1.10 1.63 13.01
N THR A 83 -0.49 1.22 11.90
CA THR A 83 -1.10 1.37 10.58
C THR A 83 -1.99 0.18 10.26
N VAL A 84 -2.99 0.42 9.40
CA VAL A 84 -3.83 -0.63 8.83
C VAL A 84 -3.01 -1.48 7.86
N SER A 85 -3.22 -2.79 7.85
CA SER A 85 -2.59 -3.72 6.92
C SER A 85 -3.59 -4.23 5.91
N ILE A 86 -3.28 -4.06 4.62
CA ILE A 86 -4.02 -4.64 3.50
C ILE A 86 -3.10 -5.63 2.81
N ALA A 87 -3.46 -6.92 2.83
CA ALA A 87 -2.71 -7.97 2.15
C ALA A 87 -3.52 -8.46 0.93
N PRO A 88 -3.14 -8.04 -0.28
CA PRO A 88 -3.97 -8.28 -1.45
C PRO A 88 -3.96 -9.72 -1.94
N LEU A 89 -2.88 -10.46 -1.73
CA LEU A 89 -2.63 -11.75 -2.37
C LEU A 89 -2.77 -12.90 -1.37
N ASP A 90 -3.28 -14.01 -1.86
CA ASP A 90 -3.25 -15.31 -1.18
C ASP A 90 -1.92 -16.07 -1.43
N GLU A 91 -1.82 -17.29 -0.92
CA GLU A 91 -0.64 -18.16 -1.07
C GLU A 91 -0.36 -18.57 -2.53
N GLU A 92 -1.37 -18.51 -3.40
CA GLU A 92 -1.25 -18.79 -4.84
C GLU A 92 -0.95 -17.53 -5.68
N SER A 93 -0.69 -16.40 -5.04
CA SER A 93 -0.49 -15.08 -5.67
C SER A 93 -1.73 -14.57 -6.42
N LYS A 94 -2.93 -14.97 -5.98
CA LYS A 94 -4.19 -14.46 -6.49
C LYS A 94 -4.73 -13.35 -5.60
N PHE A 95 -5.34 -12.36 -6.23
CA PHE A 95 -6.03 -11.31 -5.48
C PHE A 95 -7.21 -11.89 -4.70
N SER A 96 -7.25 -11.61 -3.41
CA SER A 96 -8.32 -11.99 -2.50
C SER A 96 -9.65 -11.32 -2.88
N ASN A 97 -10.74 -11.75 -2.25
CA ASN A 97 -12.04 -11.08 -2.37
C ASN A 97 -11.92 -9.60 -1.95
N LYS A 98 -12.84 -8.76 -2.45
CA LYS A 98 -12.90 -7.31 -2.21
C LYS A 98 -11.83 -6.47 -2.94
N PHE A 99 -11.10 -7.09 -3.87
CA PHE A 99 -10.21 -6.36 -4.79
C PHE A 99 -10.90 -6.08 -6.15
N GLY A 100 -12.25 -6.02 -6.17
CA GLY A 100 -13.04 -5.63 -7.31
C GLY A 100 -12.70 -6.44 -8.56
N TRP A 101 -12.36 -5.79 -9.64
CA TRP A 101 -12.01 -6.41 -10.92
C TRP A 101 -10.72 -7.24 -10.89
N LEU A 102 -9.89 -7.09 -9.86
CA LEU A 102 -8.69 -7.90 -9.63
C LEU A 102 -8.99 -9.22 -8.91
N SER A 103 -10.10 -9.35 -8.17
CA SER A 103 -10.40 -10.51 -7.35
C SER A 103 -10.32 -11.82 -8.13
N GLY A 104 -9.56 -12.79 -7.61
CA GLY A 104 -9.33 -14.09 -8.21
C GLY A 104 -8.31 -14.14 -9.34
N LYS A 105 -7.86 -13.00 -9.85
CA LYS A 105 -6.80 -12.92 -10.86
C LYS A 105 -5.44 -13.16 -10.22
N LYS A 106 -4.55 -13.80 -10.97
CA LYS A 106 -3.18 -14.04 -10.51
C LYS A 106 -2.31 -12.81 -10.81
N ALA A 107 -1.66 -12.28 -9.78
CA ALA A 107 -0.88 -11.05 -9.88
C ALA A 107 0.33 -11.15 -10.83
N THR A 108 0.82 -12.37 -11.07
CA THR A 108 1.95 -12.65 -11.96
C THR A 108 1.56 -12.85 -13.43
N ASP A 109 0.27 -12.94 -13.73
CA ASP A 109 -0.20 -13.14 -15.10
C ASP A 109 -0.05 -11.85 -15.90
N LYS A 110 0.46 -11.98 -17.13
CA LYS A 110 0.70 -10.84 -18.01
C LYS A 110 -0.56 -10.00 -18.23
N ASP A 111 -1.70 -10.65 -18.47
CA ASP A 111 -2.96 -9.97 -18.72
C ASP A 111 -3.39 -9.13 -17.50
N THR A 112 -3.21 -9.67 -16.28
CA THR A 112 -3.48 -8.93 -15.04
C THR A 112 -2.57 -7.72 -14.90
N ILE A 113 -1.29 -7.87 -15.20
CA ILE A 113 -0.32 -6.78 -15.17
C ILE A 113 -0.69 -5.69 -16.18
N ASP A 114 -1.03 -6.07 -17.40
CA ASP A 114 -1.41 -5.14 -18.47
C ASP A 114 -2.70 -4.37 -18.11
N GLU A 115 -3.68 -5.02 -17.46
CA GLU A 115 -4.88 -4.37 -16.97
C GLU A 115 -4.57 -3.36 -15.84
N ILE A 116 -3.70 -3.72 -14.90
CA ILE A 116 -3.27 -2.80 -13.83
C ILE A 116 -2.59 -1.56 -14.43
N ILE A 117 -1.68 -1.76 -15.38
CA ILE A 117 -0.98 -0.66 -16.04
C ILE A 117 -1.97 0.24 -16.79
N SER A 118 -2.94 -0.36 -17.49
CA SER A 118 -3.98 0.39 -18.20
C SER A 118 -4.83 1.23 -17.24
N TYR A 119 -5.27 0.64 -16.14
CA TYR A 119 -6.01 1.35 -15.08
C TYR A 119 -5.22 2.55 -14.55
N LEU A 120 -3.93 2.38 -14.24
CA LEU A 120 -3.09 3.45 -13.72
C LEU A 120 -2.90 4.58 -14.75
N LYS A 121 -2.81 4.26 -16.04
CA LYS A 121 -2.71 5.26 -17.12
C LYS A 121 -4.01 6.01 -17.33
N GLU A 122 -5.14 5.31 -17.37
CA GLU A 122 -6.48 5.91 -17.55
C GLU A 122 -6.85 6.86 -16.42
N ASN A 123 -6.39 6.58 -15.21
CA ASN A 123 -6.60 7.45 -14.05
C ASN A 123 -5.47 8.49 -13.84
N GLU A 124 -4.61 8.69 -14.83
CA GLU A 124 -3.49 9.66 -14.81
C GLU A 124 -2.49 9.45 -13.64
N ILE A 125 -2.49 8.27 -13.04
CA ILE A 125 -1.61 7.92 -11.91
C ILE A 125 -0.22 7.53 -12.42
N ALA A 126 -0.15 6.97 -13.63
CA ALA A 126 1.09 6.60 -14.31
C ALA A 126 1.31 7.44 -15.58
N ASP A 127 2.57 7.64 -15.95
CA ASP A 127 2.93 8.25 -17.22
C ASP A 127 2.85 7.24 -18.38
N SER A 128 3.18 7.69 -19.59
CA SER A 128 3.19 6.84 -20.79
C SER A 128 4.16 5.66 -20.72
N LEU A 129 5.14 5.71 -19.82
CA LEU A 129 6.11 4.65 -19.58
C LEU A 129 5.70 3.72 -18.44
N GLY A 130 4.53 3.97 -17.79
CA GLY A 130 4.04 3.21 -16.64
C GLY A 130 4.69 3.61 -15.31
N GLN A 131 5.37 4.75 -15.25
CA GLN A 131 5.90 5.27 -14.00
C GLN A 131 4.80 5.98 -13.22
N VAL A 132 4.66 5.64 -11.93
CA VAL A 132 3.63 6.22 -11.06
C VAL A 132 3.95 7.69 -10.77
N LYS A 133 2.95 8.55 -11.02
CA LYS A 133 3.05 9.97 -10.69
C LYS A 133 2.69 10.18 -9.22
N PRO A 134 3.50 10.87 -8.43
CA PRO A 134 3.13 11.19 -7.05
C PRO A 134 1.99 12.23 -7.04
N SER A 135 0.93 11.93 -6.31
CA SER A 135 -0.15 12.88 -6.03
C SER A 135 -0.19 13.17 -4.53
N PHE A 136 0.20 14.37 -4.15
CA PHE A 136 0.17 14.82 -2.77
C PHE A 136 -0.92 15.88 -2.57
N ASN A 137 -1.83 15.64 -1.63
CA ASN A 137 -2.76 16.65 -1.15
C ASN A 137 -2.12 17.41 0.03
N LYS A 138 -2.04 18.72 -0.09
CA LYS A 138 -1.59 19.58 1.01
C LYS A 138 -2.68 19.73 2.06
#